data_0d6a23b7ae318c8097bca3efa2974368
#
_entry.id   0d6a23b7ae318c8097bca3efa2974368
#
_cell.length_a   1.000
_cell.length_b   1.000
_cell.length_c   1.000
_cell.angle_alpha   90.00
_cell.angle_beta   90.00
_cell.angle_gamma   90.00
#
_symmetry.space_group_name_H-M   'P 1'
#
loop_
_entity.id
_entity.type
_entity.pdbx_description
1 polymer ?
#
loop_
_entity_poly.entity_id
_entity_poly.type
_entity_poly.pdbx_seq_one_letter_code
_entity_poly.pdbx_strand_id
1 'polypeptide(L)'
;AVQYRKDKERGRLDREDFDIEPWMPVLQKVIPLKVHAHRADDILTAIRIAKEFNIDITIDHGTEAHLVVDEVKKSGFPVIVGTDLTSRSKLEVQNMSFKTNKILAEAGVLIAVTTDHPVALIQYLPLCAGLAVKEGLPMEEGLKAITINPAKICRVEQRVGSLEAGKDADIAI
;
A
#
# COMPACT_ATOMS: atom_id res chain seq x y z
N ALA A 1 -12.50 -0.90 -19.90
CA ALA A 1 -13.04 -0.35 -18.65
C ALA A 1 -13.34 1.15 -18.77
N VAL A 2 -12.38 2.03 -19.20
CA VAL A 2 -12.61 3.51 -19.28
C VAL A 2 -13.74 3.88 -20.25
N GLN A 3 -13.76 3.28 -21.44
CA GLN A 3 -14.86 3.54 -22.39
C GLN A 3 -16.19 3.02 -21.85
N TYR A 4 -16.20 1.81 -21.28
CA TYR A 4 -17.36 1.22 -20.65
C TYR A 4 -17.96 2.12 -19.55
N ARG A 5 -17.11 2.69 -18.67
CA ARG A 5 -17.56 3.66 -17.66
C ARG A 5 -18.29 4.84 -18.29
N LYS A 6 -17.72 5.44 -19.35
CA LYS A 6 -18.34 6.57 -20.04
C LYS A 6 -19.69 6.21 -20.66
N ASP A 7 -19.81 5.01 -21.21
CA ASP A 7 -21.04 4.55 -21.82
C ASP A 7 -22.10 4.20 -20.76
N LYS A 8 -21.67 3.62 -19.62
CA LYS A 8 -22.54 3.38 -18.45
C LYS A 8 -23.11 4.70 -17.88
N GLU A 9 -22.24 5.70 -17.63
CA GLU A 9 -22.62 7.03 -17.14
C GLU A 9 -23.61 7.74 -18.09
N ARG A 10 -23.56 7.44 -19.39
CA ARG A 10 -24.42 8.02 -20.41
C ARG A 10 -25.69 7.19 -20.70
N GLY A 11 -25.89 6.09 -20.00
CA GLY A 11 -27.02 5.19 -20.25
C GLY A 11 -27.00 4.50 -21.62
N ARG A 12 -25.80 4.26 -22.18
CA ARG A 12 -25.60 3.70 -23.53
C ARG A 12 -25.23 2.21 -23.52
N LEU A 13 -25.27 1.54 -22.36
CA LEU A 13 -25.00 0.13 -22.27
C LEU A 13 -26.30 -0.66 -22.51
N ASP A 14 -26.26 -1.59 -23.45
CA ASP A 14 -27.34 -2.53 -23.69
C ASP A 14 -27.38 -3.64 -22.63
N ARG A 15 -26.22 -3.96 -22.05
CA ARG A 15 -26.05 -4.95 -20.97
C ARG A 15 -24.80 -4.66 -20.14
N GLU A 16 -24.79 -5.12 -18.89
CA GLU A 16 -23.60 -5.09 -18.04
C GLU A 16 -22.59 -6.13 -18.47
N ASP A 17 -21.31 -5.77 -18.41
CA ASP A 17 -20.16 -6.64 -18.67
C ASP A 17 -19.52 -6.99 -17.33
N PHE A 18 -19.73 -8.24 -16.87
CA PHE A 18 -19.26 -8.71 -15.57
C PHE A 18 -17.73 -8.80 -15.45
N ASP A 19 -17.01 -8.83 -16.57
CA ASP A 19 -15.53 -8.79 -16.56
C ASP A 19 -15.00 -7.36 -16.34
N ILE A 20 -15.84 -6.35 -16.63
CA ILE A 20 -15.48 -4.95 -16.51
C ILE A 20 -16.07 -4.30 -15.25
N GLU A 21 -17.24 -4.72 -14.80
CA GLU A 21 -17.92 -4.16 -13.63
C GLU A 21 -17.03 -4.10 -12.35
N PRO A 22 -16.19 -5.11 -12.04
CA PRO A 22 -15.29 -5.05 -10.87
C PRO A 22 -14.29 -3.90 -10.90
N TRP A 23 -14.00 -3.33 -12.08
CA TRP A 23 -13.10 -2.19 -12.23
C TRP A 23 -13.77 -0.85 -11.98
N MET A 24 -15.10 -0.79 -11.90
CA MET A 24 -15.81 0.47 -11.72
C MET A 24 -15.43 1.18 -10.42
N PRO A 25 -15.38 0.49 -9.25
CA PRO A 25 -14.95 1.13 -8.00
C PRO A 25 -13.52 1.70 -8.06
N VAL A 26 -12.61 1.05 -8.79
CA VAL A 26 -11.23 1.54 -9.00
C VAL A 26 -11.24 2.80 -9.86
N LEU A 27 -11.94 2.77 -11.01
CA LEU A 27 -12.05 3.92 -11.93
C LEU A 27 -12.78 5.12 -11.32
N GLN A 28 -13.66 4.86 -10.37
CA GLN A 28 -14.38 5.88 -9.60
C GLN A 28 -13.63 6.34 -8.34
N LYS A 29 -12.44 5.76 -8.07
CA LYS A 29 -11.62 6.02 -6.88
C LYS A 29 -12.31 5.69 -5.56
N VAL A 30 -13.29 4.80 -5.58
CA VAL A 30 -13.94 4.30 -4.35
C VAL A 30 -12.97 3.43 -3.57
N ILE A 31 -12.21 2.59 -4.29
CA ILE A 31 -11.14 1.76 -3.74
C ILE A 31 -9.84 1.98 -4.53
N PRO A 32 -8.66 1.91 -3.88
CA PRO A 32 -7.38 1.89 -4.59
C PRO A 32 -7.15 0.53 -5.26
N LEU A 33 -6.42 0.54 -6.38
CA LEU A 33 -5.89 -0.68 -6.97
C LEU A 33 -4.62 -1.09 -6.22
N LYS A 34 -4.53 -2.33 -5.76
CA LYS A 34 -3.33 -2.88 -5.14
C LYS A 34 -2.33 -3.32 -6.21
N VAL A 35 -1.13 -2.75 -6.17
CA VAL A 35 -0.10 -3.01 -7.17
C VAL A 35 1.13 -3.64 -6.50
N HIS A 36 1.35 -4.92 -6.77
CA HIS A 36 2.55 -5.63 -6.37
C HIS A 36 3.74 -5.13 -7.20
N ALA A 37 4.72 -4.49 -6.57
CA ALA A 37 5.93 -4.00 -7.22
C ALA A 37 7.11 -3.96 -6.25
N HIS A 38 8.21 -4.62 -6.62
CA HIS A 38 9.45 -4.64 -5.83
C HIS A 38 10.48 -3.65 -6.38
N ARG A 39 10.74 -3.66 -7.68
CA ARG A 39 11.80 -2.91 -8.34
C ARG A 39 11.45 -1.45 -8.55
N ALA A 40 12.44 -0.58 -8.53
CA ALA A 40 12.28 0.85 -8.77
C ALA A 40 11.61 1.15 -10.12
N ASP A 41 11.99 0.45 -11.19
CA ASP A 41 11.42 0.61 -12.53
C ASP A 41 9.94 0.17 -12.60
N ASP A 42 9.57 -0.91 -11.91
CA ASP A 42 8.18 -1.37 -11.81
C ASP A 42 7.32 -0.39 -10.99
N ILE A 43 7.86 0.12 -9.88
CA ILE A 43 7.20 1.15 -9.05
C ILE A 43 6.92 2.41 -9.88
N LEU A 44 7.92 2.91 -10.63
CA LEU A 44 7.75 4.08 -11.51
C LEU A 44 6.73 3.81 -12.62
N THR A 45 6.72 2.60 -13.17
CA THR A 45 5.74 2.18 -14.17
C THR A 45 4.33 2.14 -13.58
N ALA A 46 4.16 1.59 -12.38
CA ALA A 46 2.87 1.59 -11.67
C ALA A 46 2.35 3.01 -11.43
N ILE A 47 3.22 3.91 -10.95
CA ILE A 47 2.89 5.33 -10.74
C ILE A 47 2.47 6.00 -12.05
N ARG A 48 3.20 5.74 -13.16
CA ARG A 48 2.87 6.28 -14.49
C ARG A 48 1.49 5.80 -14.95
N ILE A 49 1.21 4.51 -14.85
CA ILE A 49 -0.09 3.93 -15.24
C ILE A 49 -1.22 4.53 -14.37
N ALA A 50 -1.02 4.61 -13.06
CA ALA A 50 -2.03 5.18 -12.16
C ALA A 50 -2.38 6.62 -12.54
N LYS A 51 -1.38 7.44 -12.88
CA LYS A 51 -1.58 8.83 -13.34
C LYS A 51 -2.26 8.89 -14.71
N GLU A 52 -1.85 8.03 -15.65
CA GLU A 52 -2.44 7.97 -17.01
C GLU A 52 -3.93 7.64 -16.96
N PHE A 53 -4.34 6.69 -16.14
CA PHE A 53 -5.74 6.29 -15.98
C PHE A 53 -6.50 7.05 -14.87
N ASN A 54 -5.82 7.97 -14.18
CA ASN A 54 -6.37 8.75 -13.07
C ASN A 54 -7.04 7.87 -12.01
N ILE A 55 -6.33 6.83 -11.58
CA ILE A 55 -6.76 5.91 -10.51
C ILE A 55 -5.87 6.05 -9.29
N ASP A 56 -6.39 5.69 -8.12
CA ASP A 56 -5.61 5.57 -6.90
C ASP A 56 -5.03 4.17 -6.80
N ILE A 57 -3.79 4.07 -6.34
CA ILE A 57 -3.11 2.79 -6.12
C ILE A 57 -2.51 2.71 -4.72
N THR A 58 -2.25 1.49 -4.26
CA THR A 58 -1.26 1.20 -3.21
C THR A 58 -0.09 0.47 -3.85
N ILE A 59 1.13 0.80 -3.44
CA ILE A 59 2.33 0.09 -3.87
C ILE A 59 2.61 -0.97 -2.81
N ASP A 60 2.35 -2.24 -3.16
CA ASP A 60 2.57 -3.35 -2.25
C ASP A 60 3.99 -3.88 -2.41
N HIS A 61 4.66 -4.18 -1.31
CA HIS A 61 6.07 -4.52 -1.11
C HIS A 61 7.01 -3.31 -1.20
N GLY A 62 7.06 -2.59 -2.31
CA GLY A 62 7.87 -1.39 -2.45
C GLY A 62 9.34 -1.58 -2.07
N THR A 63 9.93 -2.75 -2.31
CA THR A 63 11.27 -3.14 -1.85
C THR A 63 12.33 -2.11 -2.20
N GLU A 64 12.30 -1.56 -3.40
CA GLU A 64 13.21 -0.53 -3.89
C GLU A 64 12.59 0.89 -3.85
N ALA A 65 11.46 1.09 -3.18
CA ALA A 65 10.81 2.41 -3.14
C ALA A 65 11.72 3.50 -2.53
N HIS A 66 12.65 3.12 -1.65
CA HIS A 66 13.65 4.02 -1.09
C HIS A 66 14.66 4.55 -2.13
N LEU A 67 14.86 3.87 -3.26
CA LEU A 67 15.73 4.32 -4.35
C LEU A 67 15.06 5.40 -5.22
N VAL A 68 13.74 5.49 -5.20
CA VAL A 68 12.91 6.41 -5.98
C VAL A 68 11.94 7.19 -5.08
N VAL A 69 12.41 7.51 -3.87
CA VAL A 69 11.58 8.10 -2.81
C VAL A 69 10.94 9.42 -3.22
N ASP A 70 11.62 10.24 -4.00
CA ASP A 70 11.11 11.54 -4.44
C ASP A 70 9.91 11.38 -5.39
N GLU A 71 9.97 10.42 -6.30
CA GLU A 71 8.87 10.09 -7.22
C GLU A 71 7.70 9.47 -6.48
N VAL A 72 7.96 8.58 -5.53
CA VAL A 72 6.93 7.99 -4.66
C VAL A 72 6.24 9.08 -3.85
N LYS A 73 6.99 9.95 -3.17
CA LYS A 73 6.45 11.11 -2.45
C LYS A 73 5.60 11.99 -3.35
N LYS A 74 6.13 12.38 -4.51
CA LYS A 74 5.45 13.25 -5.49
C LYS A 74 4.18 12.60 -6.07
N SER A 75 4.12 11.28 -6.06
CA SER A 75 2.93 10.56 -6.53
C SER A 75 1.74 10.68 -5.55
N GLY A 76 2.02 10.81 -4.26
CA GLY A 76 1.03 10.79 -3.19
C GLY A 76 0.48 9.39 -2.87
N PHE A 77 0.97 8.33 -3.53
CA PHE A 77 0.50 6.98 -3.29
C PHE A 77 1.18 6.36 -2.06
N PRO A 78 0.43 5.64 -1.21
CA PRO A 78 0.98 4.96 -0.06
C PRO A 78 1.77 3.71 -0.45
N VAL A 79 2.68 3.29 0.42
CA VAL A 79 3.48 2.07 0.25
C VAL A 79 3.22 1.10 1.41
N ILE A 80 2.90 -0.14 1.09
CA ILE A 80 2.79 -1.24 2.06
C ILE A 80 4.11 -2.00 2.00
N VAL A 81 5.04 -1.65 2.89
CA VAL A 81 6.43 -2.13 2.85
C VAL A 81 6.55 -3.55 3.42
N GLY A 82 7.27 -4.40 2.73
CA GLY A 82 7.61 -5.76 3.19
C GLY A 82 7.06 -6.85 2.26
N THR A 83 7.29 -8.14 2.57
CA THR A 83 7.89 -8.57 3.86
C THR A 83 9.40 -8.51 3.81
N ASP A 84 10.01 -7.85 4.82
CA ASP A 84 11.48 -7.78 4.94
C ASP A 84 12.04 -8.96 5.80
N LEU A 85 11.15 -9.71 6.46
CA LEU A 85 11.50 -10.88 7.27
C LEU A 85 11.49 -12.16 6.41
N THR A 86 12.31 -12.18 5.37
CA THR A 86 12.42 -13.30 4.42
C THR A 86 13.80 -13.33 3.78
N SER A 87 14.06 -14.35 2.94
CA SER A 87 15.31 -14.45 2.20
C SER A 87 15.28 -13.63 0.91
N ARG A 88 16.46 -13.19 0.44
CA ARG A 88 16.63 -12.53 -0.87
C ARG A 88 16.70 -13.56 -2.00
N SER A 89 15.64 -14.37 -2.13
CA SER A 89 15.61 -15.52 -3.03
C SER A 89 15.41 -15.15 -4.52
N LYS A 90 14.94 -13.93 -4.79
CA LYS A 90 14.67 -13.42 -6.13
C LYS A 90 15.48 -12.17 -6.42
N LEU A 91 15.78 -11.91 -7.69
CA LEU A 91 16.48 -10.70 -8.13
C LEU A 91 15.76 -9.42 -7.68
N GLU A 92 14.45 -9.39 -7.77
CA GLU A 92 13.61 -8.25 -7.43
C GLU A 92 13.62 -7.86 -5.95
N VAL A 93 14.07 -8.76 -5.05
CA VAL A 93 14.16 -8.50 -3.61
C VAL A 93 15.61 -8.35 -3.10
N GLN A 94 16.59 -8.24 -3.99
CA GLN A 94 18.00 -8.14 -3.60
C GLN A 94 18.30 -6.90 -2.75
N ASN A 95 17.64 -5.79 -3.04
CA ASN A 95 17.82 -4.53 -2.33
C ASN A 95 16.85 -4.34 -1.14
N MET A 96 16.26 -5.44 -0.67
CA MET A 96 15.40 -5.46 0.51
C MET A 96 16.14 -4.94 1.75
N SER A 97 15.50 -4.01 2.47
CA SER A 97 16.10 -3.37 3.64
C SER A 97 15.05 -2.85 4.61
N PHE A 98 15.20 -3.14 5.89
CA PHE A 98 14.36 -2.53 6.93
C PHE A 98 14.47 -1.00 6.99
N LYS A 99 15.53 -0.40 6.41
CA LYS A 99 15.69 1.06 6.29
C LYS A 99 14.68 1.70 5.33
N THR A 100 14.10 0.94 4.42
CA THR A 100 13.09 1.43 3.47
C THR A 100 11.94 2.13 4.19
N ASN A 101 11.45 1.53 5.28
CA ASN A 101 10.38 2.11 6.09
C ASN A 101 10.74 3.50 6.62
N LYS A 102 11.95 3.65 7.20
CA LYS A 102 12.45 4.92 7.71
C LYS A 102 12.55 5.97 6.61
N ILE A 103 13.19 5.64 5.49
CA ILE A 103 13.44 6.58 4.39
C ILE A 103 12.12 7.12 3.83
N LEU A 104 11.13 6.24 3.61
CA LEU A 104 9.83 6.63 3.12
C LEU A 104 9.06 7.50 4.13
N ALA A 105 9.06 7.11 5.42
CA ALA A 105 8.40 7.88 6.48
C ALA A 105 9.02 9.28 6.65
N GLU A 106 10.34 9.40 6.68
CA GLU A 106 11.06 10.69 6.75
C GLU A 106 10.76 11.58 5.55
N ALA A 107 10.54 10.99 4.38
CA ALA A 107 10.08 11.72 3.21
C ALA A 107 8.61 12.16 3.29
N GLY A 108 7.84 11.65 4.24
CA GLY A 108 6.41 11.95 4.40
C GLY A 108 5.50 11.08 3.55
N VAL A 109 5.98 9.91 3.09
CA VAL A 109 5.14 8.91 2.43
C VAL A 109 4.34 8.16 3.48
N LEU A 110 3.04 7.97 3.25
CA LEU A 110 2.21 7.12 4.10
C LEU A 110 2.62 5.66 3.92
N ILE A 111 3.14 5.05 4.98
CA ILE A 111 3.59 3.66 4.97
C ILE A 111 2.74 2.76 5.86
N ALA A 112 2.63 1.49 5.48
CA ALA A 112 2.26 0.39 6.34
C ALA A 112 3.31 -0.72 6.24
N VAL A 113 3.40 -1.56 7.28
CA VAL A 113 4.28 -2.74 7.28
C VAL A 113 3.43 -3.99 7.07
N THR A 114 3.93 -4.91 6.22
CA THR A 114 3.26 -6.19 5.98
C THR A 114 4.19 -7.38 6.22
N THR A 115 3.60 -8.51 6.60
CA THR A 115 4.27 -9.81 6.65
C THR A 115 4.10 -10.61 5.36
N ASP A 116 3.17 -10.20 4.49
CA ASP A 116 2.78 -10.96 3.30
C ASP A 116 2.46 -12.43 3.64
N HIS A 117 1.66 -12.60 4.73
CA HIS A 117 1.30 -13.95 5.20
C HIS A 117 0.79 -14.84 4.06
N PRO A 118 1.30 -16.06 3.89
CA PRO A 118 2.12 -16.83 4.82
C PRO A 118 3.65 -16.75 4.60
N VAL A 119 4.17 -15.81 3.82
CA VAL A 119 5.62 -15.68 3.58
C VAL A 119 6.36 -15.44 4.90
N ALA A 120 5.96 -14.44 5.67
CA ALA A 120 6.22 -14.37 7.09
C ALA A 120 4.89 -14.50 7.83
N LEU A 121 4.87 -15.23 8.97
CA LEU A 121 3.62 -15.47 9.69
C LEU A 121 3.10 -14.18 10.32
N ILE A 122 1.78 -13.99 10.32
CA ILE A 122 1.12 -12.73 10.75
C ILE A 122 1.50 -12.32 12.19
N GLN A 123 1.74 -13.26 13.09
CA GLN A 123 2.17 -12.99 14.47
C GLN A 123 3.52 -12.25 14.54
N TYR A 124 4.31 -12.24 13.46
CA TYR A 124 5.56 -11.51 13.38
C TYR A 124 5.40 -10.06 12.88
N LEU A 125 4.19 -9.59 12.66
CA LEU A 125 3.95 -8.20 12.24
C LEU A 125 4.56 -7.17 13.22
N PRO A 126 4.40 -7.31 14.56
CA PRO A 126 5.08 -6.41 15.51
C PRO A 126 6.61 -6.51 15.43
N LEU A 127 7.17 -7.70 15.17
CA LEU A 127 8.61 -7.88 14.97
C LEU A 127 9.10 -7.15 13.73
N CYS A 128 8.37 -7.21 12.60
CA CYS A 128 8.72 -6.49 11.38
C CYS A 128 8.76 -4.98 11.63
N ALA A 129 7.76 -4.42 12.32
CA ALA A 129 7.77 -3.02 12.73
C ALA A 129 8.92 -2.68 13.69
N GLY A 130 9.20 -3.55 14.66
CA GLY A 130 10.33 -3.39 15.60
C GLY A 130 11.70 -3.39 14.90
N LEU A 131 11.88 -4.19 13.85
CA LEU A 131 13.10 -4.20 13.05
C LEU A 131 13.26 -2.91 12.24
N ALA A 132 12.18 -2.34 11.70
CA ALA A 132 12.20 -1.02 11.07
C ALA A 132 12.56 0.09 12.08
N VAL A 133 12.03 0.01 13.31
CA VAL A 133 12.38 0.91 14.41
C VAL A 133 13.86 0.78 14.80
N LYS A 134 14.40 -0.43 14.86
CA LYS A 134 15.83 -0.68 15.08
C LYS A 134 16.71 0.00 14.03
N GLU A 135 16.25 0.07 12.78
CA GLU A 135 16.94 0.77 11.69
C GLU A 135 16.69 2.28 11.67
N GLY A 136 15.97 2.79 12.67
CA GLY A 136 15.81 4.22 12.95
C GLY A 136 14.47 4.83 12.56
N LEU A 137 13.47 4.03 12.22
CA LEU A 137 12.09 4.52 12.16
C LEU A 137 11.65 4.93 13.59
N PRO A 138 11.05 6.12 13.80
CA PRO A 138 10.51 6.46 15.12
C PRO A 138 9.51 5.41 15.62
N MET A 139 9.56 5.08 16.92
CA MET A 139 8.68 4.05 17.51
C MET A 139 7.20 4.33 17.24
N GLU A 140 6.79 5.59 17.36
CA GLU A 140 5.41 5.99 17.09
C GLU A 140 4.99 5.72 15.64
N GLU A 141 5.88 5.99 14.69
CA GLU A 141 5.62 5.70 13.26
C GLU A 141 5.60 4.19 13.00
N GLY A 142 6.44 3.41 13.69
CA GLY A 142 6.39 1.94 13.63
C GLY A 142 5.06 1.38 14.12
N LEU A 143 4.52 1.91 15.22
CA LEU A 143 3.19 1.53 15.72
C LEU A 143 2.08 1.98 14.74
N LYS A 144 2.14 3.20 14.23
CA LYS A 144 1.18 3.68 13.24
C LYS A 144 1.19 2.81 11.98
N ALA A 145 2.36 2.35 11.55
CA ALA A 145 2.54 1.55 10.34
C ALA A 145 1.88 0.16 10.41
N ILE A 146 1.53 -0.33 11.60
CA ILE A 146 0.81 -1.60 11.78
C ILE A 146 -0.60 -1.42 12.37
N THR A 147 -1.07 -0.19 12.53
CA THR A 147 -2.38 0.13 13.13
C THR A 147 -3.17 1.12 12.27
N ILE A 148 -3.05 2.42 12.55
CA ILE A 148 -3.87 3.44 11.90
C ILE A 148 -3.48 3.68 10.42
N ASN A 149 -2.22 3.51 10.04
CA ASN A 149 -1.82 3.75 8.66
C ASN A 149 -2.40 2.71 7.69
N PRO A 150 -2.34 1.38 7.95
CA PRO A 150 -3.05 0.41 7.11
C PRO A 150 -4.57 0.66 7.06
N ALA A 151 -5.18 1.11 8.16
CA ALA A 151 -6.60 1.49 8.16
C ALA A 151 -6.87 2.67 7.20
N LYS A 152 -6.01 3.71 7.21
CA LYS A 152 -6.09 4.83 6.26
C LYS A 152 -5.89 4.38 4.81
N ILE A 153 -4.91 3.52 4.56
CA ILE A 153 -4.63 2.97 3.23
C ILE A 153 -5.83 2.19 2.70
N CYS A 154 -6.49 1.42 3.58
CA CYS A 154 -7.70 0.67 3.25
C CYS A 154 -8.98 1.51 3.31
N ARG A 155 -8.91 2.80 3.69
CA ARG A 155 -10.06 3.72 3.84
C ARG A 155 -11.11 3.25 4.85
N VAL A 156 -10.65 2.65 5.95
CA VAL A 156 -11.49 2.14 7.05
C VAL A 156 -11.11 2.74 8.41
N GLU A 157 -10.30 3.80 8.41
CA GLU A 157 -9.79 4.47 9.61
C GLU A 157 -10.88 5.08 10.49
N GLN A 158 -12.08 5.26 9.95
CA GLN A 158 -13.25 5.72 10.72
C GLN A 158 -13.78 4.64 11.66
N ARG A 159 -13.46 3.37 11.41
CA ARG A 159 -13.93 2.23 12.18
C ARG A 159 -12.85 1.56 13.01
N VAL A 160 -11.61 1.47 12.49
CA VAL A 160 -10.52 0.67 13.08
C VAL A 160 -9.19 1.42 13.05
N GLY A 161 -8.16 0.83 13.66
CA GLY A 161 -6.77 1.29 13.59
C GLY A 161 -6.35 2.23 14.70
N SER A 162 -7.25 2.64 15.57
CA SER A 162 -6.93 3.44 16.79
C SER A 162 -7.95 3.18 17.89
N LEU A 163 -7.52 3.41 19.14
CA LEU A 163 -8.38 3.31 20.33
C LEU A 163 -9.07 4.65 20.58
N GLU A 164 -10.19 4.84 19.92
CA GLU A 164 -11.01 6.06 20.00
C GLU A 164 -12.48 5.70 20.23
N ALA A 165 -13.20 6.57 20.95
CA ALA A 165 -14.63 6.38 21.17
C ALA A 165 -15.38 6.36 19.82
N GLY A 166 -16.22 5.33 19.62
CA GLY A 166 -17.01 5.15 18.42
C GLY A 166 -16.36 4.26 17.35
N LYS A 167 -15.13 3.79 17.59
CA LYS A 167 -14.48 2.78 16.74
C LYS A 167 -14.68 1.37 17.27
N ASP A 168 -14.49 0.39 16.39
CA ASP A 168 -14.52 -1.03 16.75
C ASP A 168 -13.37 -1.32 17.72
N ALA A 169 -13.63 -2.11 18.77
CA ALA A 169 -12.64 -2.41 19.82
C ALA A 169 -11.75 -3.60 19.45
N ASP A 170 -11.04 -3.50 18.32
CA ASP A 170 -10.04 -4.47 17.90
C ASP A 170 -8.73 -4.23 18.64
N ILE A 171 -8.50 -4.98 19.73
CA ILE A 171 -7.37 -4.79 20.64
C ILE A 171 -6.53 -6.06 20.67
N ALA A 172 -5.23 -5.93 20.37
CA ALA A 172 -4.23 -6.96 20.61
C ALA A 172 -3.51 -6.67 21.95
N ILE A 173 -3.36 -7.72 22.79
CA ILE A 173 -2.68 -7.68 24.09
C ILE A 173 -1.40 -8.49 24.02
#